data_7845da8e20e0b7a5039163b156e817fc
#
_entry.id   7845da8e20e0b7a5039163b156e817fc
#
_cell.length_a   1.000
_cell.length_b   1.000
_cell.length_c   1.000
_cell.angle_alpha   90.00
_cell.angle_beta   90.00
_cell.angle_gamma   90.00
#
_symmetry.space_group_name_H-M   'P 1'
#
loop_
_entity.id
_entity.type
_entity.pdbx_description
1 polymer ?
#
loop_
_entity_poly.entity_id
_entity_poly.type
_entity_poly.pdbx_seq_one_letter_code
_entity_poly.pdbx_strand_id
1 'polypeptide(L)'
;VSVGESVVEIVLDCGEASTEKASSPINEIELELMSGDINSLFTLAVLINDNMPVRLSDVSKAAQGYQLLHGFNAKVRHLPDFLALEDTTTTEEAFSHAVQTALAHWQHHEHVFCESGSIKMLAEVAKSVRLLLQSVSLYLPVLQCPELLALHKKLVTHAQKWGWQDDLQ
;
A
#
# COMPACT_ATOMS: atom_id res chain seq x y z
N VAL A 1 22.57 -3.46 -7.77
CA VAL A 1 23.23 -2.64 -6.73
C VAL A 1 23.52 -3.49 -5.50
N SER A 2 24.52 -3.12 -4.71
CA SER A 2 24.82 -3.78 -3.44
C SER A 2 24.36 -2.89 -2.27
N VAL A 3 23.71 -3.50 -1.28
CA VAL A 3 23.28 -2.86 -0.03
C VAL A 3 23.80 -3.72 1.12
N GLY A 4 24.91 -3.32 1.73
CA GLY A 4 25.66 -4.18 2.65
C GLY A 4 26.14 -5.44 1.94
N GLU A 5 25.77 -6.60 2.46
CA GLU A 5 26.05 -7.90 1.86
C GLU A 5 24.98 -8.39 0.87
N SER A 6 23.91 -7.63 0.70
CA SER A 6 22.80 -7.97 -0.19
C SER A 6 23.00 -7.43 -1.59
N VAL A 7 22.49 -8.17 -2.59
CA VAL A 7 22.44 -7.75 -3.98
C VAL A 7 20.99 -7.59 -4.40
N VAL A 8 20.66 -6.42 -4.90
CA VAL A 8 19.31 -6.06 -5.37
C VAL A 8 19.39 -5.65 -6.84
N GLU A 9 18.54 -6.22 -7.66
CA GLU A 9 18.28 -5.73 -9.01
C GLU A 9 17.29 -4.56 -8.94
N ILE A 10 17.59 -3.48 -9.67
CA ILE A 10 16.69 -2.33 -9.83
C ILE A 10 16.38 -2.23 -11.31
N VAL A 11 15.12 -2.36 -11.67
CA VAL A 11 14.64 -2.24 -13.05
C VAL A 11 13.74 -1.01 -13.16
N LEU A 12 13.99 -0.18 -14.17
CA LEU A 12 13.11 0.92 -14.55
C LEU A 12 12.38 0.52 -15.83
N ASP A 13 11.09 0.29 -15.72
CA ASP A 13 10.22 -0.01 -16.85
C ASP A 13 9.49 1.24 -17.32
N CYS A 14 9.79 1.65 -18.55
CA CYS A 14 9.15 2.76 -19.23
C CYS A 14 8.54 2.26 -20.53
N GLY A 15 7.24 2.44 -20.71
CA GLY A 15 6.53 1.98 -21.89
C GLY A 15 5.05 2.30 -21.84
N GLU A 16 4.27 1.55 -22.59
CA GLU A 16 2.81 1.65 -22.54
C GLU A 16 2.16 0.28 -22.71
N ALA A 17 1.07 0.06 -22.02
CA ALA A 17 0.10 -0.98 -22.35
C ALA A 17 -0.91 -0.37 -23.32
N SER A 18 -1.15 -0.99 -24.49
CA SER A 18 -2.04 -0.43 -25.50
C SER A 18 -3.02 -1.48 -26.05
N THR A 19 -4.18 -0.96 -26.46
CA THR A 19 -5.22 -1.68 -27.21
C THR A 19 -5.56 -0.86 -28.44
N GLU A 20 -6.43 -1.36 -29.32
CA GLU A 20 -6.92 -0.57 -30.46
C GLU A 20 -7.63 0.73 -30.07
N LYS A 21 -8.11 0.87 -28.82
CA LYS A 21 -8.99 1.96 -28.37
C LYS A 21 -8.39 2.82 -27.26
N ALA A 22 -7.40 2.33 -26.55
CA ALA A 22 -6.84 3.01 -25.38
C ALA A 22 -5.39 2.62 -25.15
N SER A 23 -4.61 3.51 -24.52
CA SER A 23 -3.30 3.21 -23.99
C SER A 23 -3.16 3.73 -22.55
N SER A 24 -2.30 3.11 -21.77
CA SER A 24 -1.92 3.52 -20.42
C SER A 24 -0.40 3.47 -20.29
N PRO A 25 0.25 4.53 -19.80
CA PRO A 25 1.69 4.53 -19.63
C PRO A 25 2.11 3.53 -18.53
N ILE A 26 3.22 2.85 -18.78
CA ILE A 26 3.94 2.07 -17.79
C ILE A 26 5.17 2.89 -17.42
N ASN A 27 5.30 3.21 -16.13
CA ASN A 27 6.43 3.93 -15.59
C ASN A 27 6.63 3.48 -14.14
N GLU A 28 7.42 2.44 -13.97
CA GLU A 28 7.57 1.77 -12.68
C GLU A 28 9.03 1.38 -12.39
N ILE A 29 9.36 1.34 -11.10
CA ILE A 29 10.63 0.83 -10.60
C ILE A 29 10.34 -0.47 -9.88
N GLU A 30 10.99 -1.54 -10.30
CA GLU A 30 10.94 -2.84 -9.65
C GLU A 30 12.24 -3.07 -8.86
N LEU A 31 12.11 -3.59 -7.65
CA LEU A 31 13.23 -3.98 -6.80
C LEU A 31 13.14 -5.49 -6.57
N GLU A 32 14.15 -6.23 -7.01
CA GLU A 32 14.22 -7.67 -6.84
C GLU A 32 15.45 -8.07 -6.00
N LEU A 33 15.20 -8.83 -4.92
CA LEU A 33 16.27 -9.34 -4.07
C LEU A 33 16.95 -10.54 -4.75
N MET A 34 18.15 -10.33 -5.26
CA MET A 34 18.94 -11.40 -5.87
C MET A 34 19.63 -12.28 -4.81
N SER A 35 20.11 -11.68 -3.72
CA SER A 35 20.68 -12.38 -2.57
C SER A 35 20.77 -11.49 -1.33
N GLY A 36 20.76 -12.08 -0.15
CA GLY A 36 20.95 -11.39 1.13
C GLY A 36 19.67 -11.15 1.90
N ASP A 37 19.58 -10.04 2.64
CA ASP A 37 18.49 -9.72 3.53
C ASP A 37 17.39 -8.89 2.83
N ILE A 38 16.15 -9.30 3.01
CA ILE A 38 14.96 -8.62 2.47
C ILE A 38 14.85 -7.16 2.95
N ASN A 39 15.39 -6.81 4.11
CA ASN A 39 15.42 -5.43 4.61
C ASN A 39 16.17 -4.47 3.68
N SER A 40 17.01 -4.99 2.80
CA SER A 40 17.71 -4.20 1.78
C SER A 40 16.74 -3.62 0.75
N LEU A 41 15.65 -4.31 0.42
CA LEU A 41 14.58 -3.78 -0.44
C LEU A 41 13.89 -2.58 0.20
N PHE A 42 13.56 -2.67 1.49
CA PHE A 42 12.93 -1.57 2.22
C PHE A 42 13.87 -0.37 2.34
N THR A 43 15.16 -0.60 2.56
CA THR A 43 16.17 0.46 2.60
C THR A 43 16.22 1.22 1.27
N LEU A 44 16.23 0.51 0.15
CA LEU A 44 16.21 1.12 -1.18
C LEU A 44 14.88 1.81 -1.49
N ALA A 45 13.76 1.19 -1.12
CA ALA A 45 12.44 1.78 -1.32
C ALA A 45 12.29 3.12 -0.59
N VAL A 46 12.79 3.22 0.67
CA VAL A 46 12.82 4.47 1.42
C VAL A 46 13.72 5.49 0.73
N LEU A 47 14.92 5.10 0.31
CA LEU A 47 15.84 5.98 -0.40
C LEU A 47 15.24 6.54 -1.68
N ILE A 48 14.54 5.70 -2.46
CA ILE A 48 13.85 6.13 -3.67
C ILE A 48 12.74 7.11 -3.33
N ASN A 49 11.87 6.78 -2.35
CA ASN A 49 10.77 7.64 -1.93
C ASN A 49 11.22 9.00 -1.38
N ASP A 50 12.38 9.06 -0.72
CA ASP A 50 12.93 10.33 -0.20
C ASP A 50 13.44 11.25 -1.31
N ASN A 51 13.74 10.72 -2.50
CA ASN A 51 14.32 11.47 -3.62
C ASN A 51 13.35 11.71 -4.78
N MET A 52 12.26 10.96 -4.87
CA MET A 52 11.26 11.14 -5.94
C MET A 52 9.86 10.72 -5.48
N PRO A 53 8.81 11.34 -6.02
CA PRO A 53 7.43 11.00 -5.69
C PRO A 53 7.06 9.66 -6.32
N VAL A 54 7.13 8.60 -5.53
CA VAL A 54 6.72 7.25 -5.91
C VAL A 54 5.58 6.77 -5.01
N ARG A 55 4.84 5.78 -5.46
CA ARG A 55 3.87 5.04 -4.64
C ARG A 55 4.10 3.54 -4.80
N LEU A 56 3.77 2.78 -3.78
CA LEU A 56 3.75 1.33 -3.88
C LEU A 56 2.58 0.89 -4.77
N SER A 57 2.83 -0.08 -5.65
CA SER A 57 1.82 -0.68 -6.51
C SER A 57 1.85 -2.18 -6.38
N ASP A 58 0.66 -2.80 -6.35
CA ASP A 58 0.43 -4.25 -6.43
C ASP A 58 -0.20 -4.65 -7.77
N VAL A 59 -0.36 -3.68 -8.68
CA VAL A 59 -0.99 -3.90 -9.99
C VAL A 59 0.09 -4.28 -11.01
N SER A 60 0.05 -5.53 -11.46
CA SER A 60 0.98 -5.99 -12.49
C SER A 60 0.70 -5.39 -13.87
N LYS A 61 1.71 -5.32 -14.74
CA LYS A 61 1.58 -4.91 -16.17
C LYS A 61 0.49 -5.69 -16.90
N ALA A 62 0.37 -6.99 -16.63
CA ALA A 62 -0.70 -7.82 -17.19
C ALA A 62 -2.09 -7.36 -16.72
N ALA A 63 -2.23 -7.02 -15.42
CA ALA A 63 -3.48 -6.50 -14.89
C ALA A 63 -3.86 -5.14 -15.52
N GLN A 64 -2.89 -4.26 -15.76
CA GLN A 64 -3.10 -3.01 -16.49
C GLN A 64 -3.61 -3.27 -17.92
N GLY A 65 -3.00 -4.21 -18.65
CA GLY A 65 -3.44 -4.62 -19.98
C GLY A 65 -4.88 -5.17 -19.98
N TYR A 66 -5.24 -6.01 -19.01
CA TYR A 66 -6.61 -6.51 -18.86
C TYR A 66 -7.61 -5.40 -18.53
N GLN A 67 -7.24 -4.43 -17.72
CA GLN A 67 -8.09 -3.27 -17.42
C GLN A 67 -8.36 -2.41 -18.67
N LEU A 68 -7.38 -2.24 -19.54
CA LEU A 68 -7.56 -1.53 -20.81
C LEU A 68 -8.52 -2.27 -21.76
N LEU A 69 -8.49 -3.60 -21.80
CA LEU A 69 -9.36 -4.42 -22.64
C LEU A 69 -10.81 -4.46 -22.17
N HIS A 70 -11.00 -4.62 -20.86
CA HIS A 70 -12.32 -4.92 -20.26
C HIS A 70 -12.95 -3.72 -19.57
N GLY A 71 -12.25 -2.59 -19.51
CA GLY A 71 -12.63 -1.42 -18.75
C GLY A 71 -12.16 -1.50 -17.30
N PHE A 72 -11.89 -0.31 -16.76
CA PHE A 72 -11.47 -0.15 -15.38
C PHE A 72 -12.66 -0.37 -14.42
N ASN A 73 -12.53 -1.31 -13.49
CA ASN A 73 -13.57 -1.60 -12.52
C ASN A 73 -13.41 -0.74 -11.25
N ALA A 74 -14.01 0.44 -11.26
CA ALA A 74 -13.98 1.40 -10.16
C ALA A 74 -14.88 0.99 -8.97
N LYS A 75 -14.91 -0.29 -8.60
CA LYS A 75 -15.75 -0.74 -7.47
C LYS A 75 -15.11 -0.38 -6.14
N VAL A 76 -15.94 0.17 -5.25
CA VAL A 76 -15.63 0.27 -3.83
C VAL A 76 -15.54 -1.16 -3.26
N ARG A 77 -14.42 -1.46 -2.62
CA ARG A 77 -14.29 -2.65 -1.76
C ARG A 77 -14.61 -2.22 -0.34
N HIS A 78 -15.49 -2.97 0.32
CA HIS A 78 -15.79 -2.69 1.72
C HIS A 78 -14.80 -3.43 2.62
N LEU A 79 -14.41 -2.78 3.70
CA LEU A 79 -13.70 -3.47 4.78
C LEU A 79 -14.63 -4.53 5.38
N PRO A 80 -14.10 -5.67 5.81
CA PRO A 80 -14.90 -6.65 6.54
C PRO A 80 -15.33 -6.07 7.90
N ASP A 81 -16.52 -6.43 8.36
CA ASP A 81 -17.04 -5.97 9.66
C ASP A 81 -16.20 -6.50 10.83
N PHE A 82 -15.54 -7.66 10.63
CA PHE A 82 -14.62 -8.28 11.60
C PHE A 82 -13.55 -9.10 10.87
N LEU A 83 -12.41 -9.26 11.52
CA LEU A 83 -11.36 -10.17 11.06
C LEU A 83 -11.63 -11.55 11.68
N ALA A 84 -11.79 -12.56 10.84
CA ALA A 84 -11.87 -13.94 11.29
C ALA A 84 -10.47 -14.40 11.73
N LEU A 85 -10.33 -14.77 12.99
CA LEU A 85 -9.11 -15.31 13.57
C LEU A 85 -9.40 -16.72 14.08
N GLU A 86 -8.44 -17.62 13.89
CA GLU A 86 -8.48 -18.96 14.46
C GLU A 86 -8.09 -18.91 15.95
N ASP A 87 -8.57 -19.86 16.74
CA ASP A 87 -8.22 -19.93 18.19
C ASP A 87 -6.72 -20.09 18.44
N THR A 88 -5.98 -20.55 17.43
CA THR A 88 -4.53 -20.74 17.47
C THR A 88 -3.74 -19.54 16.96
N THR A 89 -4.42 -18.47 16.47
CA THR A 89 -3.77 -17.29 15.91
C THR A 89 -2.99 -16.55 16.99
N THR A 90 -1.70 -16.33 16.77
CA THR A 90 -0.86 -15.52 17.67
C THR A 90 -1.20 -14.04 17.58
N THR A 91 -0.74 -13.26 18.55
CA THR A 91 -0.91 -11.80 18.56
C THR A 91 -0.25 -11.14 17.34
N GLU A 92 0.94 -11.61 16.97
CA GLU A 92 1.70 -11.12 15.81
C GLU A 92 1.01 -11.43 14.49
N GLU A 93 0.45 -12.63 14.37
CA GLU A 93 -0.33 -13.02 13.18
C GLU A 93 -1.63 -12.21 13.07
N ALA A 94 -2.33 -12.01 14.17
CA ALA A 94 -3.53 -11.18 14.22
C ALA A 94 -3.22 -9.72 13.85
N PHE A 95 -2.13 -9.16 14.36
CA PHE A 95 -1.64 -7.83 14.00
C PHE A 95 -1.29 -7.76 12.50
N SER A 96 -0.52 -8.74 12.01
CA SER A 96 -0.14 -8.81 10.59
C SER A 96 -1.37 -8.85 9.69
N HIS A 97 -2.39 -9.66 10.03
CA HIS A 97 -3.64 -9.75 9.28
C HIS A 97 -4.40 -8.41 9.27
N ALA A 98 -4.49 -7.73 10.41
CA ALA A 98 -5.15 -6.42 10.49
C ALA A 98 -4.43 -5.37 9.62
N VAL A 99 -3.10 -5.33 9.69
CA VAL A 99 -2.27 -4.41 8.88
C VAL A 99 -2.40 -4.73 7.39
N GLN A 100 -2.30 -5.98 6.99
CA GLN A 100 -2.46 -6.41 5.60
C GLN A 100 -3.83 -6.04 5.04
N THR A 101 -4.90 -6.24 5.82
CA THR A 101 -6.26 -5.85 5.44
C THR A 101 -6.35 -4.34 5.19
N ALA A 102 -5.79 -3.53 6.09
CA ALA A 102 -5.80 -2.07 5.95
C ALA A 102 -4.98 -1.61 4.73
N LEU A 103 -3.80 -2.20 4.51
CA LEU A 103 -2.92 -1.85 3.39
C LEU A 103 -3.51 -2.27 2.04
N ALA A 104 -4.07 -3.48 1.93
CA ALA A 104 -4.73 -3.94 0.70
C ALA A 104 -5.94 -3.07 0.33
N HIS A 105 -6.70 -2.63 1.34
CA HIS A 105 -7.82 -1.70 1.14
C HIS A 105 -7.33 -0.32 0.69
N TRP A 106 -6.25 0.19 1.29
CA TRP A 106 -5.62 1.45 0.89
C TRP A 106 -5.14 1.41 -0.56
N GLN A 107 -4.26 0.46 -0.89
CA GLN A 107 -3.65 0.34 -2.21
C GLN A 107 -4.71 0.23 -3.31
N HIS A 108 -5.76 -0.58 -3.08
CA HIS A 108 -6.85 -0.69 -4.03
C HIS A 108 -7.54 0.66 -4.29
N HIS A 109 -7.96 1.38 -3.23
CA HIS A 109 -8.71 2.61 -3.40
C HIS A 109 -7.84 3.78 -3.87
N GLU A 110 -6.57 3.82 -3.49
CA GLU A 110 -5.61 4.78 -4.03
C GLU A 110 -5.42 4.57 -5.54
N HIS A 111 -5.24 3.31 -5.98
CA HIS A 111 -5.15 2.97 -7.40
C HIS A 111 -6.42 3.41 -8.14
N VAL A 112 -7.61 3.04 -7.64
CA VAL A 112 -8.89 3.43 -8.24
C VAL A 112 -9.06 4.95 -8.29
N PHE A 113 -8.61 5.67 -7.25
CA PHE A 113 -8.62 7.13 -7.24
C PHE A 113 -7.73 7.71 -8.33
N CYS A 114 -6.50 7.22 -8.47
CA CYS A 114 -5.56 7.69 -9.49
C CYS A 114 -6.11 7.51 -10.92
N GLU A 115 -6.81 6.40 -11.16
CA GLU A 115 -7.37 6.10 -12.48
C GLU A 115 -8.70 6.83 -12.77
N SER A 116 -9.54 7.02 -11.76
CA SER A 116 -10.91 7.54 -11.94
C SER A 116 -11.12 8.99 -11.51
N GLY A 117 -10.24 9.54 -10.68
CA GLY A 117 -10.42 10.85 -10.02
C GLY A 117 -11.60 10.88 -9.03
N SER A 118 -12.16 9.72 -8.66
CA SER A 118 -13.36 9.66 -7.84
C SER A 118 -13.08 9.99 -6.36
N ILE A 119 -13.62 11.11 -5.89
CA ILE A 119 -13.48 11.57 -4.49
C ILE A 119 -13.97 10.52 -3.49
N LYS A 120 -14.96 9.69 -3.87
CA LYS A 120 -15.44 8.60 -3.00
C LYS A 120 -14.33 7.62 -2.62
N MET A 121 -13.34 7.43 -3.49
CA MET A 121 -12.20 6.56 -3.21
C MET A 121 -11.29 7.14 -2.13
N LEU A 122 -11.16 8.47 -2.04
CA LEU A 122 -10.40 9.11 -0.96
C LEU A 122 -11.02 8.87 0.42
N ALA A 123 -12.36 8.81 0.50
CA ALA A 123 -13.02 8.44 1.75
C ALA A 123 -12.68 7.01 2.19
N GLU A 124 -12.56 6.09 1.24
CA GLU A 124 -12.14 4.72 1.54
C GLU A 124 -10.65 4.64 1.93
N VAL A 125 -9.77 5.43 1.28
CA VAL A 125 -8.37 5.56 1.71
C VAL A 125 -8.28 6.09 3.15
N ALA A 126 -9.08 7.10 3.52
CA ALA A 126 -9.12 7.60 4.89
C ALA A 126 -9.57 6.54 5.90
N LYS A 127 -10.52 5.67 5.54
CA LYS A 127 -10.90 4.52 6.39
C LYS A 127 -9.73 3.57 6.60
N SER A 128 -8.95 3.30 5.54
CA SER A 128 -7.75 2.46 5.64
C SER A 128 -6.71 3.05 6.60
N VAL A 129 -6.45 4.35 6.50
CA VAL A 129 -5.52 5.07 7.40
C VAL A 129 -5.98 4.95 8.85
N ARG A 130 -7.29 5.14 9.10
CA ARG A 130 -7.86 4.99 10.44
C ARG A 130 -7.76 3.55 10.96
N LEU A 131 -8.06 2.55 10.12
CA LEU A 131 -7.93 1.15 10.49
C LEU A 131 -6.49 0.79 10.81
N LEU A 132 -5.54 1.26 10.00
CA LEU A 132 -4.12 1.04 10.24
C LEU A 132 -3.67 1.67 11.57
N LEU A 133 -4.08 2.92 11.84
CA LEU A 133 -3.80 3.59 13.10
C LEU A 133 -4.42 2.85 14.29
N GLN A 134 -5.67 2.40 14.18
CA GLN A 134 -6.36 1.64 15.22
C GLN A 134 -5.67 0.30 15.49
N SER A 135 -5.28 -0.42 14.43
CA SER A 135 -4.54 -1.67 14.54
C SER A 135 -3.21 -1.48 15.28
N VAL A 136 -2.41 -0.49 14.85
CA VAL A 136 -1.15 -0.17 15.53
C VAL A 136 -1.38 0.24 16.99
N SER A 137 -2.39 1.07 17.27
CA SER A 137 -2.71 1.51 18.64
C SER A 137 -3.13 0.36 19.55
N LEU A 138 -3.90 -0.60 19.01
CA LEU A 138 -4.39 -1.76 19.76
C LEU A 138 -3.25 -2.70 20.15
N TYR A 139 -2.34 -2.96 19.23
CA TYR A 139 -1.28 -3.95 19.43
C TYR A 139 0.01 -3.38 20.04
N LEU A 140 0.20 -2.06 20.01
CA LEU A 140 1.39 -1.39 20.54
C LEU A 140 1.71 -1.76 22.00
N PRO A 141 0.74 -1.82 22.95
CA PRO A 141 1.03 -2.18 24.35
C PRO A 141 1.51 -3.63 24.53
N VAL A 142 1.12 -4.53 23.61
CA VAL A 142 1.43 -5.96 23.68
C VAL A 142 2.76 -6.26 22.99
N LEU A 143 2.96 -5.74 21.78
CA LEU A 143 4.14 -6.02 20.97
C LEU A 143 5.40 -5.27 21.44
N GLN A 144 5.23 -4.14 22.15
CA GLN A 144 6.29 -3.34 22.78
C GLN A 144 7.52 -3.08 21.89
N CYS A 145 7.28 -2.87 20.58
CA CYS A 145 8.31 -2.68 19.58
C CYS A 145 8.58 -1.16 19.40
N PRO A 146 9.84 -0.69 19.53
CA PRO A 146 10.18 0.72 19.34
C PRO A 146 9.83 1.26 17.95
N GLU A 147 9.99 0.43 16.92
CA GLU A 147 9.65 0.77 15.53
C GLU A 147 8.15 0.97 15.38
N LEU A 148 7.34 0.14 16.05
CA LEU A 148 5.89 0.28 16.06
C LEU A 148 5.45 1.59 16.75
N LEU A 149 6.14 2.00 17.82
CA LEU A 149 5.88 3.29 18.45
C LEU A 149 6.22 4.47 17.53
N ALA A 150 7.32 4.37 16.79
CA ALA A 150 7.70 5.38 15.79
C ALA A 150 6.68 5.45 14.65
N LEU A 151 6.22 4.30 14.16
CA LEU A 151 5.15 4.20 13.16
C LEU A 151 3.84 4.79 13.66
N HIS A 152 3.44 4.47 14.90
CA HIS A 152 2.23 5.04 15.51
C HIS A 152 2.23 6.57 15.48
N LYS A 153 3.34 7.21 15.88
CA LYS A 153 3.48 8.67 15.86
C LYS A 153 3.33 9.24 14.44
N LYS A 154 3.94 8.60 13.45
CA LYS A 154 3.81 9.00 12.04
C LYS A 154 2.36 8.85 11.55
N LEU A 155 1.69 7.75 11.90
CA LEU A 155 0.30 7.50 11.52
C LEU A 155 -0.66 8.50 12.16
N VAL A 156 -0.48 8.86 13.43
CA VAL A 156 -1.28 9.92 14.07
C VAL A 156 -1.18 11.23 13.31
N THR A 157 0.05 11.66 12.99
CA THR A 157 0.28 12.89 12.22
C THR A 157 -0.32 12.79 10.81
N HIS A 158 -0.21 11.62 10.18
CA HIS A 158 -0.79 11.40 8.85
C HIS A 158 -2.32 11.40 8.88
N ALA A 159 -2.93 10.71 9.84
CA ALA A 159 -4.39 10.65 9.98
C ALA A 159 -5.03 12.03 10.21
N GLN A 160 -4.34 12.93 10.94
CA GLN A 160 -4.81 14.30 11.12
C GLN A 160 -4.96 15.07 9.80
N LYS A 161 -4.13 14.77 8.80
CA LYS A 161 -4.22 15.42 7.48
C LYS A 161 -5.46 14.98 6.69
N TRP A 162 -6.09 13.89 7.08
CA TRP A 162 -7.31 13.35 6.45
C TRP A 162 -8.61 13.78 7.15
N GLY A 163 -8.54 14.56 8.25
CA GLY A 163 -9.70 14.99 9.02
C GLY A 163 -10.74 15.83 8.24
N TRP A 164 -10.29 16.52 7.17
CA TRP A 164 -11.19 17.34 6.32
C TRP A 164 -12.29 16.52 5.60
N GLN A 165 -12.14 15.20 5.51
CA GLN A 165 -13.13 14.33 4.86
C GLN A 165 -14.39 14.14 5.73
N ASP A 166 -14.28 14.35 7.03
CA ASP A 166 -15.42 14.24 7.93
C ASP A 166 -16.40 15.41 7.71
N ASP A 167 -15.92 16.49 7.08
CA ASP A 167 -16.71 17.68 6.73
C ASP A 167 -17.45 17.52 5.37
N LEU A 168 -17.22 16.43 4.63
CA LEU A 168 -17.84 16.17 3.33
C LEU A 168 -19.06 15.24 3.38
N GLN A 169 -19.57 14.90 4.58
CA GLN A 169 -20.73 14.02 4.77
C GLN A 169 -22.02 14.80 4.86
#